data_8467b9648025e05ce1ac208360fa62bf
#
_entry.id   8467b9648025e05ce1ac208360fa62bf
#
_cell.length_a   1.000
_cell.length_b   1.000
_cell.length_c   1.000
_cell.angle_alpha   90.00
_cell.angle_beta   90.00
_cell.angle_gamma   90.00
#
_symmetry.space_group_name_H-M   'P 1'
#
loop_
_entity.id
_entity.type
_entity.pdbx_description
1 polymer ?
#
loop_
_entity_poly.entity_id
_entity_poly.type
_entity_poly.pdbx_seq_one_letter_code
_entity_poly.pdbx_strand_id
1 'polypeptide(L)'
;MKNVTNAKGWIVETGLLRKGKRKMTSRSLFQSGGITVKTCLTALIITIAIVVSTAPAFAADELMIIGHERPDVDSVTSAIAYANLKNMMGVKEAFPAVAGDLNNETKFVLDYFKIPYPEKITNCQYRCKKVILVDHNDMDQAVDNLNIENVVEVVDHHMIDGFIRSKAIFFLTEPVGATGGIVATLYEQNKVPISREMAGLMMSAILTDTVLFKSPTTSPRDVVVVEKLAKIVGVDPRKFGIEILRIKTNVASKSAKDILMGDLKEFNFSGTKFGVGQIEVVDLNDLTPKRASILEEMNKLKDSENLSMIVMMLTDVMKEASDLLFVGNAAAAQSFEKAFGGKIVDNSIYREKVLSRKMQVIPLLEEALKK
;
A
#
# COMPACT_ATOMS: atom_id res chain seq x y z
N MET A 1 -22.23 -54.40 -27.44
CA MET A 1 -23.64 -54.50 -27.02
C MET A 1 -24.06 -53.20 -26.34
N LYS A 2 -25.07 -52.64 -26.95
CA LYS A 2 -26.06 -51.65 -26.51
C LYS A 2 -25.66 -50.19 -26.37
N ASN A 3 -26.05 -49.47 -27.43
CA ASN A 3 -26.46 -48.08 -27.52
C ASN A 3 -27.47 -47.66 -26.44
N VAL A 4 -27.46 -46.39 -26.00
CA VAL A 4 -28.68 -45.58 -25.93
C VAL A 4 -28.33 -44.12 -26.16
N THR A 5 -28.81 -43.56 -27.24
CA THR A 5 -29.04 -42.16 -27.60
C THR A 5 -30.13 -41.55 -26.74
N ASN A 6 -30.06 -40.23 -26.43
CA ASN A 6 -31.22 -39.39 -26.67
C ASN A 6 -30.85 -37.90 -26.79
N ALA A 7 -31.26 -37.39 -27.93
CA ALA A 7 -31.26 -36.00 -28.34
C ALA A 7 -32.53 -35.27 -27.83
N LYS A 8 -32.44 -33.98 -27.54
CA LYS A 8 -33.58 -33.07 -27.72
C LYS A 8 -33.07 -31.74 -28.27
N GLY A 9 -33.37 -31.56 -29.55
CA GLY A 9 -33.17 -30.31 -30.27
C GLY A 9 -34.22 -29.26 -29.91
N TRP A 10 -33.83 -28.03 -29.99
CA TRP A 10 -34.73 -26.89 -30.07
C TRP A 10 -34.67 -26.32 -31.48
N ILE A 11 -35.83 -26.28 -32.12
CA ILE A 11 -36.07 -25.72 -33.47
C ILE A 11 -36.30 -24.23 -33.27
N VAL A 12 -35.56 -23.39 -34.01
CA VAL A 12 -35.83 -21.96 -34.11
C VAL A 12 -36.61 -21.71 -35.40
N GLU A 13 -37.86 -21.29 -35.27
CA GLU A 13 -38.67 -20.82 -36.37
C GLU A 13 -38.30 -19.41 -36.79
N THR A 14 -37.97 -19.21 -38.04
CA THR A 14 -37.78 -17.92 -38.70
C THR A 14 -39.10 -17.40 -39.24
N GLY A 15 -39.64 -16.34 -38.61
CA GLY A 15 -40.81 -15.62 -39.12
C GLY A 15 -40.40 -14.45 -40.03
N LEU A 16 -40.67 -14.61 -41.33
CA LEU A 16 -40.66 -13.51 -42.31
C LEU A 16 -41.85 -12.58 -42.10
N LEU A 17 -41.62 -11.29 -42.02
CA LEU A 17 -42.68 -10.27 -42.13
C LEU A 17 -42.36 -9.28 -43.26
N ARG A 18 -43.38 -9.17 -44.12
CA ARG A 18 -43.47 -8.45 -45.38
C ARG A 18 -43.32 -6.93 -45.28
N LYS A 19 -42.69 -6.39 -46.31
CA LYS A 19 -42.71 -4.98 -46.72
C LYS A 19 -44.11 -4.51 -47.08
N GLY A 20 -44.57 -3.40 -46.51
CA GLY A 20 -45.71 -2.61 -47.00
C GLY A 20 -45.26 -1.21 -47.41
N LYS A 21 -45.19 -0.94 -48.70
CA LYS A 21 -45.06 0.41 -49.25
C LYS A 21 -46.40 1.09 -49.29
N ARG A 22 -46.51 2.32 -48.79
CA ARG A 22 -47.56 3.28 -49.17
C ARG A 22 -46.97 4.57 -49.66
N LYS A 23 -47.23 4.83 -50.96
CA LYS A 23 -47.10 6.16 -51.57
C LYS A 23 -48.34 7.00 -51.18
N MET A 24 -48.11 8.26 -50.91
CA MET A 24 -49.19 9.25 -51.07
C MET A 24 -48.62 10.56 -51.64
N THR A 25 -49.38 11.01 -52.63
CA THR A 25 -49.12 12.05 -53.61
C THR A 25 -49.39 13.45 -53.07
N SER A 26 -48.70 14.39 -53.69
CA SER A 26 -48.84 15.86 -53.60
C SER A 26 -50.19 16.39 -54.04
N ARG A 27 -50.68 17.46 -53.44
CA ARG A 27 -51.35 18.54 -54.17
C ARG A 27 -51.22 19.85 -53.46
N SER A 28 -50.84 20.82 -54.25
CA SER A 28 -50.71 22.25 -54.03
C SER A 28 -52.06 22.93 -53.88
N LEU A 29 -52.12 24.03 -53.14
CA LEU A 29 -52.97 25.19 -53.49
C LEU A 29 -52.37 26.49 -52.86
N PHE A 30 -52.16 27.43 -53.77
CA PHE A 30 -51.85 28.84 -53.57
C PHE A 30 -53.05 29.58 -52.94
N GLN A 31 -52.84 30.52 -52.06
CA GLN A 31 -53.37 31.89 -52.30
C GLN A 31 -52.81 32.92 -51.31
N SER A 32 -52.56 34.02 -51.85
CA SER A 32 -52.03 35.32 -51.54
C SER A 32 -52.72 36.08 -50.40
N GLY A 33 -51.99 36.94 -49.73
CA GLY A 33 -52.53 38.02 -48.88
C GLY A 33 -51.37 38.78 -48.18
N GLY A 34 -50.91 39.86 -48.78
CA GLY A 34 -49.89 40.72 -48.18
C GLY A 34 -50.51 41.69 -47.15
N ILE A 35 -49.77 41.95 -46.09
CA ILE A 35 -49.85 43.19 -45.30
C ILE A 35 -48.47 43.48 -44.75
N THR A 36 -47.90 44.59 -45.15
CA THR A 36 -46.68 45.20 -44.62
C THR A 36 -46.99 45.90 -43.32
N VAL A 37 -46.32 45.55 -42.26
CA VAL A 37 -46.15 46.41 -41.07
C VAL A 37 -44.74 46.31 -40.61
N LYS A 38 -43.99 47.44 -40.76
CA LYS A 38 -42.70 47.66 -40.10
C LYS A 38 -43.01 47.82 -38.58
N THR A 39 -42.43 46.93 -37.79
CA THR A 39 -42.25 47.23 -36.37
C THR A 39 -40.94 46.65 -35.92
N CYS A 40 -40.05 47.51 -35.51
CA CYS A 40 -38.79 47.22 -34.80
C CYS A 40 -39.15 46.44 -33.51
N LEU A 41 -38.67 45.24 -33.38
CA LEU A 41 -38.62 44.58 -32.09
C LEU A 41 -37.22 44.01 -31.90
N THR A 42 -36.48 44.66 -31.04
CA THR A 42 -35.20 44.22 -30.45
C THR A 42 -35.43 42.85 -29.80
N ALA A 43 -35.01 41.81 -30.48
CA ALA A 43 -34.97 40.48 -29.88
C ALA A 43 -33.80 40.39 -28.87
N LEU A 44 -34.13 40.49 -27.61
CA LEU A 44 -33.26 40.19 -26.49
C LEU A 44 -32.98 38.67 -26.51
N ILE A 45 -31.85 38.27 -27.11
CA ILE A 45 -31.40 36.90 -27.02
C ILE A 45 -30.86 36.66 -25.59
N ILE A 46 -31.68 36.11 -24.75
CA ILE A 46 -31.24 35.56 -23.46
C ILE A 46 -30.53 34.26 -23.77
N THR A 47 -29.20 34.31 -23.89
CA THR A 47 -28.35 33.15 -23.93
C THR A 47 -28.30 32.57 -22.51
N ILE A 48 -29.17 31.61 -22.23
CA ILE A 48 -29.04 30.75 -21.03
C ILE A 48 -27.81 29.92 -21.29
N ALA A 49 -26.66 30.33 -20.76
CA ALA A 49 -25.50 29.44 -20.63
C ALA A 49 -25.87 28.35 -19.62
N ILE A 50 -26.33 27.22 -20.12
CA ILE A 50 -26.38 25.99 -19.33
C ILE A 50 -24.92 25.62 -19.08
N VAL A 51 -24.40 26.02 -17.91
CA VAL A 51 -23.17 25.45 -17.36
C VAL A 51 -23.54 24.00 -17.01
N VAL A 52 -23.37 23.13 -17.99
CA VAL A 52 -23.34 21.69 -17.72
C VAL A 52 -22.07 21.47 -16.92
N SER A 53 -22.20 21.46 -15.60
CA SER A 53 -21.18 20.92 -14.72
C SER A 53 -21.02 19.46 -15.15
N THR A 54 -20.02 19.19 -15.99
CA THR A 54 -19.58 17.82 -16.29
C THR A 54 -18.84 17.32 -15.06
N ALA A 55 -19.58 17.00 -14.00
CA ALA A 55 -19.08 16.00 -13.11
C ALA A 55 -18.82 14.76 -13.98
N PRO A 56 -17.63 14.13 -13.91
CA PRO A 56 -17.39 12.93 -14.69
C PRO A 56 -18.50 11.94 -14.36
N ALA A 57 -19.34 11.63 -15.36
CA ALA A 57 -20.31 10.56 -15.24
C ALA A 57 -19.48 9.27 -15.21
N PHE A 58 -19.27 8.74 -14.00
CA PHE A 58 -18.63 7.44 -13.84
C PHE A 58 -19.47 6.39 -14.55
N ALA A 59 -18.86 5.69 -15.51
CA ALA A 59 -19.52 4.63 -16.24
C ALA A 59 -20.02 3.57 -15.25
N ALA A 60 -21.20 3.01 -15.50
CA ALA A 60 -21.86 2.08 -14.57
C ALA A 60 -21.12 0.74 -14.36
N ASP A 61 -20.04 0.51 -15.09
CA ASP A 61 -19.27 -0.74 -15.14
C ASP A 61 -17.78 -0.60 -14.73
N GLU A 62 -17.38 0.55 -14.16
CA GLU A 62 -16.00 0.74 -13.67
C GLU A 62 -15.64 -0.29 -12.61
N LEU A 63 -14.46 -0.93 -12.77
CA LEU A 63 -13.89 -1.89 -11.83
C LEU A 63 -12.77 -1.25 -11.06
N MET A 64 -13.01 -0.91 -9.79
CA MET A 64 -12.01 -0.32 -8.91
C MET A 64 -11.13 -1.40 -8.28
N ILE A 65 -9.82 -1.20 -8.31
CA ILE A 65 -8.86 -2.02 -7.55
C ILE A 65 -8.25 -1.15 -6.45
N ILE A 66 -8.39 -1.58 -5.21
CA ILE A 66 -7.99 -0.78 -4.04
C ILE A 66 -7.37 -1.66 -2.96
N GLY A 67 -6.33 -1.14 -2.33
CA GLY A 67 -5.73 -1.74 -1.14
C GLY A 67 -6.29 -1.17 0.16
N HIS A 68 -5.64 -1.48 1.29
CA HIS A 68 -6.09 -1.09 2.63
C HIS A 68 -6.01 0.42 2.90
N GLU A 69 -6.69 0.89 3.98
CA GLU A 69 -6.85 2.31 4.34
C GLU A 69 -5.55 3.06 4.67
N ARG A 70 -4.49 2.35 5.05
CA ARG A 70 -3.14 2.90 5.32
C ARG A 70 -2.17 2.50 4.21
N PRO A 71 -2.32 3.09 3.01
CA PRO A 71 -1.65 2.60 1.82
C PRO A 71 -0.13 2.55 2.00
N ASP A 72 0.46 1.39 1.84
CA ASP A 72 1.90 1.18 1.76
C ASP A 72 2.35 0.88 0.33
N VAL A 73 3.59 0.44 0.14
CA VAL A 73 4.12 0.17 -1.19
C VAL A 73 3.41 -1.02 -1.83
N ASP A 74 3.18 -2.12 -1.09
CA ASP A 74 2.53 -3.31 -1.66
C ASP A 74 1.09 -3.01 -2.04
N SER A 75 0.31 -2.45 -1.13
CA SER A 75 -1.09 -2.09 -1.32
C SER A 75 -1.31 -1.25 -2.58
N VAL A 76 -0.51 -0.19 -2.77
CA VAL A 76 -0.66 0.75 -3.89
C VAL A 76 -0.14 0.15 -5.20
N THR A 77 1.05 -0.44 -5.18
CA THR A 77 1.67 -0.95 -6.41
C THR A 77 0.97 -2.20 -6.92
N SER A 78 0.43 -3.04 -6.03
CA SER A 78 -0.40 -4.18 -6.39
C SER A 78 -1.73 -3.76 -7.02
N ALA A 79 -2.37 -2.70 -6.50
CA ALA A 79 -3.59 -2.15 -7.11
C ALA A 79 -3.32 -1.67 -8.55
N ILE A 80 -2.22 -0.93 -8.78
CA ILE A 80 -1.84 -0.43 -10.09
C ILE A 80 -1.52 -1.59 -11.05
N ALA A 81 -0.68 -2.53 -10.61
CA ALA A 81 -0.26 -3.65 -11.43
C ALA A 81 -1.44 -4.57 -11.78
N TYR A 82 -2.35 -4.80 -10.83
CA TYR A 82 -3.51 -5.65 -11.08
C TYR A 82 -4.54 -4.97 -11.99
N ALA A 83 -4.76 -3.65 -11.86
CA ALA A 83 -5.58 -2.88 -12.79
C ALA A 83 -5.02 -2.95 -14.23
N ASN A 84 -3.71 -2.82 -14.38
CA ASN A 84 -3.05 -2.99 -15.67
C ASN A 84 -3.27 -4.40 -16.23
N LEU A 85 -3.07 -5.44 -15.42
CA LEU A 85 -3.33 -6.84 -15.83
C LEU A 85 -4.77 -7.02 -16.30
N LYS A 86 -5.76 -6.56 -15.55
CA LYS A 86 -7.19 -6.66 -15.92
C LYS A 86 -7.47 -5.99 -17.26
N ASN A 87 -6.95 -4.79 -17.48
CA ASN A 87 -7.12 -4.07 -18.74
C ASN A 87 -6.47 -4.81 -19.91
N MET A 88 -5.27 -5.38 -19.72
CA MET A 88 -4.59 -6.20 -20.73
C MET A 88 -5.33 -7.51 -21.04
N MET A 89 -6.09 -8.04 -20.08
CA MET A 89 -6.96 -9.20 -20.26
C MET A 89 -8.33 -8.85 -20.92
N GLY A 90 -8.55 -7.57 -21.23
CA GLY A 90 -9.77 -7.11 -21.90
C GLY A 90 -10.91 -6.69 -20.96
N VAL A 91 -10.67 -6.64 -19.66
CA VAL A 91 -11.59 -6.01 -18.70
C VAL A 91 -11.41 -4.50 -18.85
N LYS A 92 -12.27 -3.86 -19.61
CA LYS A 92 -12.21 -2.42 -19.83
C LYS A 92 -12.57 -1.67 -18.55
N GLU A 93 -11.89 -0.51 -18.34
CA GLU A 93 -12.18 0.43 -17.26
C GLU A 93 -11.81 -0.07 -15.86
N ALA A 94 -10.87 -1.02 -15.75
CA ALA A 94 -10.24 -1.33 -14.48
C ALA A 94 -9.26 -0.20 -14.10
N PHE A 95 -9.40 0.39 -12.91
CA PHE A 95 -8.57 1.49 -12.45
C PHE A 95 -8.10 1.29 -11.01
N PRO A 96 -6.86 1.72 -10.67
CA PRO A 96 -6.35 1.69 -9.31
C PRO A 96 -6.84 2.88 -8.50
N ALA A 97 -7.13 2.66 -7.23
CA ALA A 97 -7.44 3.70 -6.27
C ALA A 97 -6.66 3.48 -4.96
N VAL A 98 -6.58 4.51 -4.13
CA VAL A 98 -5.98 4.45 -2.79
C VAL A 98 -6.96 4.93 -1.74
N ALA A 99 -7.02 4.24 -0.59
CA ALA A 99 -7.95 4.57 0.47
C ALA A 99 -7.44 5.68 1.42
N GLY A 100 -6.15 6.04 1.34
CA GLY A 100 -5.52 7.02 2.22
C GLY A 100 -4.43 7.83 1.53
N ASP A 101 -3.68 8.60 2.33
CA ASP A 101 -2.53 9.36 1.83
C ASP A 101 -1.34 8.44 1.56
N LEU A 102 -0.68 8.66 0.42
CA LEU A 102 0.54 7.94 0.09
C LEU A 102 1.67 8.34 1.04
N ASN A 103 2.38 7.35 1.56
CA ASN A 103 3.61 7.56 2.31
C ASN A 103 4.78 7.96 1.38
N ASN A 104 5.92 8.34 1.97
CA ASN A 104 7.05 8.86 1.19
C ASN A 104 7.70 7.79 0.32
N GLU A 105 7.84 6.57 0.81
CA GLU A 105 8.41 5.46 0.06
C GLU A 105 7.56 5.06 -1.13
N THR A 106 6.23 5.06 -1.00
CA THR A 106 5.32 4.80 -2.11
C THR A 106 5.41 5.90 -3.17
N LYS A 107 5.43 7.18 -2.76
CA LYS A 107 5.65 8.31 -3.68
C LYS A 107 6.96 8.17 -4.44
N PHE A 108 8.05 7.84 -3.73
CA PHE A 108 9.35 7.62 -4.36
C PHE A 108 9.29 6.53 -5.43
N VAL A 109 8.66 5.38 -5.14
CA VAL A 109 8.53 4.27 -6.09
C VAL A 109 7.73 4.70 -7.32
N LEU A 110 6.60 5.38 -7.14
CA LEU A 110 5.77 5.86 -8.25
C LEU A 110 6.51 6.89 -9.11
N ASP A 111 7.20 7.84 -8.50
CA ASP A 111 7.98 8.87 -9.18
C ASP A 111 9.16 8.26 -9.96
N TYR A 112 9.87 7.28 -9.36
CA TYR A 112 10.98 6.58 -10.00
C TYR A 112 10.56 5.88 -11.30
N PHE A 113 9.39 5.23 -11.28
CA PHE A 113 8.84 4.56 -12.46
C PHE A 113 7.92 5.47 -13.32
N LYS A 114 7.77 6.75 -12.96
CA LYS A 114 6.95 7.76 -13.66
C LYS A 114 5.49 7.32 -13.78
N ILE A 115 4.96 6.70 -12.74
CA ILE A 115 3.56 6.28 -12.64
C ILE A 115 2.76 7.38 -11.98
N PRO A 116 1.63 7.82 -12.57
CA PRO A 116 0.73 8.76 -11.94
C PRO A 116 0.19 8.22 -10.61
N TYR A 117 0.01 9.10 -9.64
CA TYR A 117 -0.60 8.72 -8.37
C TYR A 117 -2.06 8.31 -8.60
N PRO A 118 -2.49 7.17 -8.05
CA PRO A 118 -3.88 6.76 -8.13
C PRO A 118 -4.83 7.76 -7.46
N GLU A 119 -6.08 7.75 -7.89
CA GLU A 119 -7.10 8.57 -7.26
C GLU A 119 -7.30 8.15 -5.80
N LYS A 120 -7.39 9.15 -4.90
CA LYS A 120 -7.72 8.93 -3.49
C LYS A 120 -9.23 8.85 -3.31
N ILE A 121 -9.71 7.69 -2.84
CA ILE A 121 -11.11 7.41 -2.54
C ILE A 121 -11.19 6.96 -1.09
N THR A 122 -11.61 7.86 -0.21
CA THR A 122 -11.70 7.58 1.24
C THR A 122 -13.09 7.14 1.67
N ASN A 123 -14.08 7.15 0.78
CA ASN A 123 -15.45 6.78 1.10
C ASN A 123 -16.17 6.18 -0.11
N CYS A 124 -16.70 4.99 0.07
CA CYS A 124 -17.36 4.18 -0.96
C CYS A 124 -18.89 4.34 -1.06
N GLN A 125 -19.50 5.21 -0.28
CA GLN A 125 -20.97 5.29 -0.15
C GLN A 125 -21.73 5.32 -1.48
N TYR A 126 -21.21 5.98 -2.51
CA TYR A 126 -21.92 6.18 -3.78
C TYR A 126 -21.13 5.71 -5.02
N ARG A 127 -19.89 5.24 -4.87
CA ARG A 127 -18.95 5.08 -5.97
C ARG A 127 -18.50 3.64 -6.24
N CYS A 128 -18.35 2.85 -5.22
CA CYS A 128 -17.71 1.55 -5.27
C CYS A 128 -18.69 0.44 -5.61
N LYS A 129 -19.10 0.32 -6.86
CA LYS A 129 -20.10 -0.69 -7.28
C LYS A 129 -19.50 -2.06 -7.57
N LYS A 130 -18.28 -2.09 -8.13
CA LYS A 130 -17.51 -3.31 -8.37
C LYS A 130 -16.10 -3.05 -7.89
N VAL A 131 -15.65 -3.81 -6.90
CA VAL A 131 -14.37 -3.59 -6.23
C VAL A 131 -13.57 -4.88 -6.19
N ILE A 132 -12.29 -4.77 -6.48
CA ILE A 132 -11.29 -5.79 -6.18
C ILE A 132 -10.48 -5.30 -5.00
N LEU A 133 -10.38 -6.10 -3.96
CA LEU A 133 -9.47 -5.86 -2.85
C LEU A 133 -8.11 -6.49 -3.15
N VAL A 134 -7.05 -5.73 -2.88
CA VAL A 134 -5.68 -6.23 -2.92
C VAL A 134 -5.01 -5.92 -1.60
N ASP A 135 -4.15 -6.83 -1.14
CA ASP A 135 -3.32 -6.65 0.05
C ASP A 135 -4.08 -6.48 1.36
N HIS A 136 -5.30 -6.88 1.39
CA HIS A 136 -6.13 -7.08 2.58
C HIS A 136 -7.42 -7.83 2.24
N ASN A 137 -7.99 -8.47 3.23
CA ASN A 137 -9.32 -9.08 3.17
C ASN A 137 -10.16 -8.75 4.40
N ASP A 138 -9.57 -8.11 5.40
CA ASP A 138 -10.24 -7.59 6.58
C ASP A 138 -11.01 -6.30 6.23
N MET A 139 -12.32 -6.29 6.45
CA MET A 139 -13.18 -5.15 6.15
C MET A 139 -12.96 -3.96 7.07
N ASP A 140 -12.34 -4.17 8.24
CA ASP A 140 -11.97 -3.08 9.16
C ASP A 140 -10.75 -2.29 8.64
N GLN A 141 -10.03 -2.84 7.66
CA GLN A 141 -8.94 -2.17 6.95
C GLN A 141 -9.35 -1.62 5.59
N ALA A 142 -10.57 -1.87 5.16
CA ALA A 142 -11.08 -1.41 3.87
C ALA A 142 -11.44 0.08 3.89
N VAL A 143 -11.55 0.67 2.72
CA VAL A 143 -12.06 2.03 2.55
C VAL A 143 -13.45 2.21 3.19
N ASP A 144 -13.67 3.35 3.83
CA ASP A 144 -14.91 3.66 4.53
C ASP A 144 -16.17 3.39 3.69
N ASN A 145 -17.20 2.82 4.34
CA ASN A 145 -18.50 2.53 3.74
C ASN A 145 -18.49 1.62 2.51
N LEU A 146 -17.44 0.82 2.35
CA LEU A 146 -17.43 -0.24 1.34
C LEU A 146 -18.45 -1.32 1.73
N ASN A 147 -19.42 -1.55 0.83
CA ASN A 147 -20.28 -2.71 0.97
C ASN A 147 -19.57 -3.97 0.49
N ILE A 148 -19.39 -4.96 1.36
CA ILE A 148 -18.74 -6.23 1.05
C ILE A 148 -19.38 -6.94 -0.16
N GLU A 149 -20.67 -6.76 -0.39
CA GLU A 149 -21.37 -7.33 -1.55
C GLU A 149 -20.92 -6.71 -2.90
N ASN A 150 -20.25 -5.57 -2.88
CA ASN A 150 -19.65 -4.94 -4.06
C ASN A 150 -18.25 -5.48 -4.37
N VAL A 151 -17.63 -6.20 -3.44
CA VAL A 151 -16.33 -6.84 -3.68
C VAL A 151 -16.53 -8.04 -4.60
N VAL A 152 -15.86 -8.07 -5.73
CA VAL A 152 -15.99 -9.13 -6.74
C VAL A 152 -14.78 -10.05 -6.78
N GLU A 153 -13.63 -9.60 -6.30
CA GLU A 153 -12.39 -10.38 -6.19
C GLU A 153 -11.57 -9.93 -4.98
N VAL A 154 -10.76 -10.84 -4.45
CA VAL A 154 -9.72 -10.56 -3.45
C VAL A 154 -8.42 -11.23 -3.91
N VAL A 155 -7.31 -10.48 -3.87
CA VAL A 155 -5.95 -10.98 -4.08
C VAL A 155 -5.06 -10.49 -2.95
N ASP A 156 -4.58 -11.40 -2.11
CA ASP A 156 -3.98 -11.03 -0.83
C ASP A 156 -2.92 -12.06 -0.38
N HIS A 157 -2.06 -11.68 0.55
CA HIS A 157 -1.09 -12.56 1.19
C HIS A 157 -1.27 -12.67 2.71
N HIS A 158 -2.26 -12.00 3.27
CA HIS A 158 -2.59 -12.03 4.68
C HIS A 158 -3.46 -13.24 5.06
N MET A 159 -3.58 -13.49 6.36
CA MET A 159 -4.56 -14.45 6.87
C MET A 159 -5.96 -13.98 6.54
N ILE A 160 -6.84 -14.93 6.26
CA ILE A 160 -8.26 -14.63 6.02
C ILE A 160 -8.90 -14.28 7.37
N ASP A 161 -9.47 -13.10 7.47
CA ASP A 161 -10.15 -12.61 8.66
C ASP A 161 -11.48 -11.95 8.31
N GLY A 162 -12.56 -12.42 8.93
CA GLY A 162 -13.88 -11.79 8.92
C GLY A 162 -14.58 -11.61 7.56
N PHE A 163 -14.02 -12.13 6.46
CA PHE A 163 -14.58 -11.93 5.11
C PHE A 163 -15.77 -12.86 4.86
N ILE A 164 -16.99 -12.37 5.09
CA ILE A 164 -18.24 -13.11 4.91
C ILE A 164 -19.14 -12.38 3.94
N ARG A 165 -19.57 -13.05 2.86
CA ARG A 165 -20.53 -12.51 1.89
C ARG A 165 -21.52 -13.54 1.37
N SER A 166 -22.60 -13.08 0.72
CA SER A 166 -23.70 -13.93 0.26
C SER A 166 -23.40 -14.75 -1.01
N LYS A 167 -22.40 -14.31 -1.82
CA LYS A 167 -22.10 -14.95 -3.12
C LYS A 167 -20.63 -15.34 -3.21
N ALA A 168 -20.34 -16.43 -3.90
CA ALA A 168 -18.97 -16.81 -4.23
C ALA A 168 -18.29 -15.77 -5.12
N ILE A 169 -16.99 -15.53 -4.88
CA ILE A 169 -16.13 -14.66 -5.66
C ILE A 169 -14.81 -15.36 -5.96
N PHE A 170 -13.98 -14.74 -6.80
CA PHE A 170 -12.59 -15.11 -6.89
C PHE A 170 -11.86 -14.62 -5.62
N PHE A 171 -11.31 -15.54 -4.85
CA PHE A 171 -10.57 -15.24 -3.63
C PHE A 171 -9.25 -15.99 -3.68
N LEU A 172 -8.15 -15.27 -3.85
CA LEU A 172 -6.80 -15.80 -3.92
C LEU A 172 -5.97 -15.25 -2.78
N THR A 173 -5.56 -16.12 -1.88
CA THR A 173 -4.55 -15.80 -0.87
C THR A 173 -3.44 -16.85 -0.90
N GLU A 174 -2.20 -16.41 -0.76
CA GLU A 174 -1.03 -17.28 -0.76
C GLU A 174 -0.03 -16.83 0.31
N PRO A 175 0.62 -17.78 1.02
CA PRO A 175 1.59 -17.46 2.07
C PRO A 175 2.94 -17.05 1.46
N VAL A 176 2.98 -15.86 0.89
CA VAL A 176 4.17 -15.20 0.30
C VAL A 176 4.42 -13.88 0.98
N GLY A 177 5.54 -13.24 0.67
CA GLY A 177 5.99 -12.04 1.35
C GLY A 177 5.26 -10.75 0.94
N ALA A 178 4.54 -10.75 -0.20
CA ALA A 178 3.81 -9.58 -0.70
C ALA A 178 2.78 -9.95 -1.76
N THR A 179 1.67 -9.21 -1.82
CA THR A 179 0.63 -9.34 -2.85
C THR A 179 1.19 -9.08 -4.25
N GLY A 180 2.16 -8.17 -4.40
CA GLY A 180 2.85 -7.93 -5.67
C GLY A 180 3.47 -9.18 -6.29
N GLY A 181 3.92 -10.13 -5.48
CA GLY A 181 4.43 -11.44 -5.93
C GLY A 181 3.33 -12.32 -6.51
N ILE A 182 2.13 -12.29 -5.94
CA ILE A 182 0.94 -12.99 -6.46
C ILE A 182 0.53 -12.37 -7.80
N VAL A 183 0.44 -11.04 -7.87
CA VAL A 183 0.09 -10.32 -9.10
C VAL A 183 1.09 -10.63 -10.22
N ALA A 184 2.41 -10.65 -9.94
CA ALA A 184 3.42 -11.04 -10.93
C ALA A 184 3.20 -12.46 -11.48
N THR A 185 2.79 -13.39 -10.61
CA THR A 185 2.45 -14.75 -11.05
C THR A 185 1.18 -14.79 -11.89
N LEU A 186 0.18 -13.96 -11.57
CA LEU A 186 -1.03 -13.84 -12.38
C LEU A 186 -0.72 -13.31 -13.79
N TYR A 187 0.24 -12.39 -13.96
CA TYR A 187 0.74 -12.00 -15.29
C TYR A 187 1.30 -13.20 -16.06
N GLU A 188 2.17 -14.01 -15.42
CA GLU A 188 2.75 -15.19 -16.06
C GLU A 188 1.68 -16.23 -16.44
N GLN A 189 0.73 -16.53 -15.53
CA GLN A 189 -0.34 -17.50 -15.77
C GLN A 189 -1.25 -17.09 -16.93
N ASN A 190 -1.55 -15.80 -17.06
CA ASN A 190 -2.38 -15.26 -18.12
C ASN A 190 -1.58 -14.94 -19.39
N LYS A 191 -0.27 -15.21 -19.42
CA LYS A 191 0.63 -14.93 -20.55
C LYS A 191 0.61 -13.45 -20.99
N VAL A 192 0.42 -12.55 -20.05
CA VAL A 192 0.47 -11.10 -20.27
C VAL A 192 1.91 -10.63 -20.08
N PRO A 193 2.50 -9.92 -21.05
CA PRO A 193 3.86 -9.39 -20.90
C PRO A 193 3.91 -8.33 -19.79
N ILE A 194 4.94 -8.40 -18.96
CA ILE A 194 5.16 -7.44 -17.87
C ILE A 194 6.01 -6.28 -18.40
N SER A 195 5.49 -5.05 -18.34
CA SER A 195 6.28 -3.87 -18.69
C SER A 195 7.34 -3.57 -17.62
N ARG A 196 8.33 -2.74 -17.96
CA ARG A 196 9.37 -2.30 -17.02
C ARG A 196 8.78 -1.64 -15.77
N GLU A 197 7.77 -0.82 -15.96
CA GLU A 197 7.09 -0.09 -14.88
C GLU A 197 6.36 -1.07 -13.96
N MET A 198 5.53 -1.96 -14.51
CA MET A 198 4.80 -2.95 -13.71
C MET A 198 5.75 -3.92 -13.00
N ALA A 199 6.84 -4.32 -13.65
CA ALA A 199 7.89 -5.12 -13.01
C ALA A 199 8.52 -4.38 -11.83
N GLY A 200 8.80 -3.09 -12.00
CA GLY A 200 9.36 -2.25 -10.95
C GLY A 200 8.42 -2.08 -9.76
N LEU A 201 7.13 -1.85 -10.00
CA LEU A 201 6.13 -1.74 -8.95
C LEU A 201 6.02 -3.03 -8.13
N MET A 202 5.82 -4.18 -8.78
CA MET A 202 5.70 -5.48 -8.10
C MET A 202 6.99 -5.89 -7.39
N MET A 203 8.16 -5.57 -7.95
CA MET A 203 9.44 -5.78 -7.28
C MET A 203 9.56 -4.93 -6.01
N SER A 204 9.14 -3.65 -6.07
CA SER A 204 9.16 -2.75 -4.91
C SER A 204 8.28 -3.26 -3.77
N ALA A 205 7.08 -3.74 -4.08
CA ALA A 205 6.17 -4.40 -3.15
C ALA A 205 6.88 -5.51 -2.36
N ILE A 206 7.46 -6.47 -3.07
CA ILE A 206 8.13 -7.62 -2.44
C ILE A 206 9.33 -7.16 -1.59
N LEU A 207 10.16 -6.23 -2.10
CA LEU A 207 11.36 -5.79 -1.40
C LEU A 207 11.04 -5.03 -0.10
N THR A 208 9.93 -4.28 -0.06
CA THR A 208 9.52 -3.53 1.13
C THR A 208 8.88 -4.42 2.19
N ASP A 209 7.97 -5.30 1.82
CA ASP A 209 7.24 -6.13 2.76
C ASP A 209 8.08 -7.28 3.32
N THR A 210 8.99 -7.80 2.51
CA THR A 210 9.97 -8.78 2.96
C THR A 210 11.17 -8.17 3.68
N VAL A 211 11.24 -6.82 3.77
CA VAL A 211 12.42 -6.12 4.30
C VAL A 211 13.71 -6.68 3.68
N LEU A 212 13.77 -6.67 2.35
CA LEU A 212 14.88 -7.26 1.59
C LEU A 212 15.14 -8.74 1.96
N PHE A 213 14.06 -9.52 2.05
CA PHE A 213 14.07 -10.95 2.40
C PHE A 213 14.48 -11.26 3.84
N LYS A 214 14.42 -10.28 4.76
CA LYS A 214 14.71 -10.44 6.18
C LYS A 214 13.46 -10.72 7.03
N SER A 215 12.28 -10.40 6.52
CA SER A 215 11.03 -10.70 7.21
C SER A 215 10.82 -12.23 7.33
N PRO A 216 10.29 -12.72 8.46
CA PRO A 216 9.88 -14.12 8.58
C PRO A 216 8.73 -14.53 7.64
N THR A 217 8.03 -13.57 7.06
CA THR A 217 7.00 -13.80 6.03
C THR A 217 7.59 -14.10 4.65
N THR A 218 8.90 -13.91 4.46
CA THR A 218 9.59 -14.17 3.19
C THR A 218 9.50 -15.64 2.79
N SER A 219 9.04 -15.89 1.57
CA SER A 219 9.05 -17.22 0.96
C SER A 219 10.17 -17.36 -0.07
N PRO A 220 10.61 -18.58 -0.39
CA PRO A 220 11.58 -18.80 -1.49
C PRO A 220 11.07 -18.28 -2.85
N ARG A 221 9.77 -18.22 -3.04
CA ARG A 221 9.15 -17.69 -4.25
C ARG A 221 9.38 -16.20 -4.42
N ASP A 222 9.38 -15.44 -3.34
CA ASP A 222 9.62 -13.98 -3.39
C ASP A 222 10.98 -13.67 -4.00
N VAL A 223 12.01 -14.42 -3.61
CA VAL A 223 13.38 -14.28 -4.18
C VAL A 223 13.37 -14.54 -5.68
N VAL A 224 12.75 -15.65 -6.12
CA VAL A 224 12.68 -16.02 -7.53
C VAL A 224 11.92 -14.99 -8.36
N VAL A 225 10.80 -14.48 -7.83
CA VAL A 225 10.00 -13.46 -8.51
C VAL A 225 10.77 -12.16 -8.63
N VAL A 226 11.42 -11.70 -7.57
CA VAL A 226 12.24 -10.46 -7.59
C VAL A 226 13.38 -10.59 -8.60
N GLU A 227 14.08 -11.73 -8.67
CA GLU A 227 15.16 -11.93 -9.66
C GLU A 227 14.66 -11.83 -11.11
N LYS A 228 13.47 -12.35 -11.39
CA LYS A 228 12.84 -12.21 -12.72
C LYS A 228 12.47 -10.77 -13.02
N LEU A 229 11.79 -10.10 -12.08
CA LEU A 229 11.36 -8.71 -12.22
C LEU A 229 12.54 -7.76 -12.35
N ALA A 230 13.60 -7.97 -11.57
CA ALA A 230 14.84 -7.17 -11.62
C ALA A 230 15.52 -7.21 -13.00
N LYS A 231 15.49 -8.36 -13.69
CA LYS A 231 16.00 -8.49 -15.07
C LYS A 231 15.19 -7.63 -16.05
N ILE A 232 13.87 -7.55 -15.87
CA ILE A 232 13.00 -6.70 -16.71
C ILE A 232 13.26 -5.22 -16.43
N VAL A 233 13.41 -4.86 -15.16
CA VAL A 233 13.65 -3.46 -14.73
C VAL A 233 15.06 -3.00 -15.11
N GLY A 234 16.05 -3.89 -15.05
CA GLY A 234 17.45 -3.58 -15.30
C GLY A 234 18.14 -2.84 -14.14
N VAL A 235 17.73 -3.12 -12.89
CA VAL A 235 18.32 -2.56 -11.66
C VAL A 235 18.79 -3.67 -10.72
N ASP A 236 19.73 -3.33 -9.83
CA ASP A 236 20.10 -4.19 -8.71
C ASP A 236 18.99 -4.10 -7.64
N PRO A 237 18.24 -5.18 -7.38
CA PRO A 237 17.10 -5.14 -6.47
C PRO A 237 17.50 -4.83 -5.03
N ARG A 238 18.70 -5.26 -4.60
CA ARG A 238 19.18 -4.99 -3.25
C ARG A 238 19.49 -3.52 -3.05
N LYS A 239 20.18 -2.88 -4.00
CA LYS A 239 20.48 -1.44 -3.92
C LYS A 239 19.20 -0.62 -3.94
N PHE A 240 18.30 -0.95 -4.85
CA PHE A 240 17.02 -0.25 -4.99
C PHE A 240 16.13 -0.42 -3.75
N GLY A 241 16.02 -1.63 -3.20
CA GLY A 241 15.25 -1.87 -1.99
C GLY A 241 15.83 -1.15 -0.75
N ILE A 242 17.17 -1.06 -0.62
CA ILE A 242 17.80 -0.25 0.43
C ILE A 242 17.41 1.22 0.29
N GLU A 243 17.37 1.75 -0.92
CA GLU A 243 16.95 3.15 -1.17
C GLU A 243 15.51 3.39 -0.73
N ILE A 244 14.57 2.50 -1.08
CA ILE A 244 13.17 2.59 -0.65
C ILE A 244 13.08 2.54 0.89
N LEU A 245 13.74 1.59 1.53
CA LEU A 245 13.69 1.42 2.99
C LEU A 245 14.33 2.60 3.74
N ARG A 246 15.35 3.25 3.18
CA ARG A 246 15.91 4.50 3.74
C ARG A 246 14.89 5.63 3.74
N ILE A 247 14.10 5.75 2.68
CA ILE A 247 13.02 6.73 2.60
C ILE A 247 11.93 6.41 3.62
N LYS A 248 11.58 5.14 3.79
CA LYS A 248 10.62 4.67 4.81
C LYS A 248 11.06 5.06 6.22
N THR A 249 12.30 4.85 6.57
CA THR A 249 12.82 5.21 7.90
C THR A 249 12.94 6.72 8.11
N ASN A 250 13.17 7.46 7.03
CA ASN A 250 13.24 8.93 6.96
C ASN A 250 14.10 9.57 8.08
N VAL A 251 15.19 8.90 8.46
CA VAL A 251 16.09 9.36 9.55
C VAL A 251 16.66 10.75 9.27
N ALA A 252 16.96 11.04 8.00
CA ALA A 252 17.57 12.32 7.62
C ALA A 252 16.72 13.53 8.04
N SER A 253 15.39 13.45 7.93
CA SER A 253 14.48 14.55 8.26
C SER A 253 14.08 14.64 9.74
N LYS A 254 14.28 13.57 10.53
CA LYS A 254 13.90 13.54 11.94
C LYS A 254 14.89 14.34 12.78
N SER A 255 14.39 15.13 13.73
CA SER A 255 15.24 15.70 14.78
C SER A 255 15.73 14.60 15.74
N ALA A 256 16.79 14.88 16.51
CA ALA A 256 17.27 13.95 17.54
C ALA A 256 16.18 13.65 18.59
N LYS A 257 15.37 14.67 18.93
CA LYS A 257 14.23 14.52 19.83
C LYS A 257 13.15 13.60 19.23
N ASP A 258 12.81 13.76 17.95
CA ASP A 258 11.82 12.88 17.29
C ASP A 258 12.32 11.44 17.20
N ILE A 259 13.63 11.24 16.99
CA ILE A 259 14.24 9.91 16.99
C ILE A 259 14.12 9.27 18.38
N LEU A 260 14.44 10.01 19.44
CA LEU A 260 14.37 9.51 20.81
C LEU A 260 12.93 9.22 21.25
N MET A 261 12.02 10.17 21.00
CA MET A 261 10.63 10.10 21.51
C MET A 261 9.72 9.23 20.65
N GLY A 262 10.12 8.92 19.41
CA GLY A 262 9.27 8.20 18.44
C GLY A 262 8.82 6.82 18.94
N ASP A 263 9.66 6.13 19.69
CA ASP A 263 9.33 4.84 20.32
C ASP A 263 10.07 4.66 21.65
N LEU A 264 10.04 5.67 22.51
CA LEU A 264 10.55 5.58 23.87
C LEU A 264 9.46 5.06 24.81
N LYS A 265 9.82 4.12 25.68
CA LYS A 265 8.96 3.63 26.78
C LYS A 265 9.70 3.67 28.09
N GLU A 266 8.99 4.06 29.13
CA GLU A 266 9.50 4.08 30.49
C GLU A 266 9.14 2.80 31.24
N PHE A 267 10.04 2.38 32.10
CA PHE A 267 9.93 1.20 32.94
C PHE A 267 10.33 1.52 34.37
N ASN A 268 9.74 0.77 35.30
CA ASN A 268 10.13 0.83 36.71
C ASN A 268 10.32 -0.61 37.22
N PHE A 269 11.55 -0.95 37.55
CA PHE A 269 11.87 -2.27 38.08
C PHE A 269 12.71 -2.16 39.31
N SER A 270 12.29 -2.83 40.39
CA SER A 270 12.96 -2.80 41.71
C SER A 270 13.24 -1.39 42.22
N GLY A 271 12.36 -0.40 41.94
CA GLY A 271 12.52 1.00 42.33
C GLY A 271 13.47 1.80 41.40
N THR A 272 14.00 1.19 40.36
CA THR A 272 14.82 1.86 39.34
C THR A 272 13.95 2.27 38.16
N LYS A 273 13.78 3.56 37.94
CA LYS A 273 13.11 4.11 36.75
C LYS A 273 14.11 4.24 35.62
N PHE A 274 13.74 3.75 34.43
CA PHE A 274 14.58 3.85 33.23
C PHE A 274 13.76 3.92 31.93
N GLY A 275 14.34 4.50 30.90
CA GLY A 275 13.74 4.57 29.56
C GLY A 275 14.44 3.65 28.57
N VAL A 276 13.67 3.04 27.66
CA VAL A 276 14.23 2.30 26.51
C VAL A 276 13.51 2.72 25.24
N GLY A 277 14.25 3.35 24.33
CA GLY A 277 13.80 3.71 22.98
C GLY A 277 14.34 2.76 21.91
N GLN A 278 13.72 2.75 20.76
CA GLN A 278 14.19 2.02 19.58
C GLN A 278 13.94 2.79 18.30
N ILE A 279 14.92 2.76 17.40
CA ILE A 279 14.76 3.14 16.00
C ILE A 279 15.38 2.06 15.12
N GLU A 280 14.65 1.67 14.10
CA GLU A 280 15.12 0.72 13.09
C GLU A 280 15.62 1.48 11.86
N VAL A 281 16.79 1.09 11.35
CA VAL A 281 17.41 1.66 10.14
C VAL A 281 17.98 0.55 9.27
N VAL A 282 18.21 0.85 8.01
CA VAL A 282 18.85 -0.09 7.07
C VAL A 282 20.39 -0.02 7.10
N ASP A 283 20.94 1.06 7.69
CA ASP A 283 22.37 1.25 7.90
C ASP A 283 22.58 2.19 9.09
N LEU A 284 23.34 1.76 10.10
CA LEU A 284 23.67 2.59 11.26
C LEU A 284 24.42 3.87 10.90
N ASN A 285 25.14 3.88 9.77
CA ASN A 285 25.82 5.08 9.28
C ASN A 285 24.87 6.24 9.02
N ASP A 286 23.59 5.97 8.71
CA ASP A 286 22.56 7.01 8.51
C ASP A 286 22.29 7.80 9.82
N LEU A 287 22.59 7.24 10.98
CA LEU A 287 22.45 7.86 12.30
C LEU A 287 23.74 8.54 12.82
N THR A 288 24.88 8.27 12.21
CA THR A 288 26.18 8.82 12.66
C THR A 288 26.16 10.35 12.82
N PRO A 289 25.61 11.15 11.87
CA PRO A 289 25.57 12.60 12.00
C PRO A 289 24.70 13.11 13.16
N LYS A 290 23.78 12.27 13.65
CA LYS A 290 22.82 12.63 14.70
C LYS A 290 23.16 12.02 16.06
N ARG A 291 24.19 11.17 16.14
CA ARG A 291 24.56 10.42 17.36
C ARG A 291 24.80 11.35 18.57
N ALA A 292 25.59 12.40 18.39
CA ALA A 292 25.89 13.33 19.45
C ALA A 292 24.63 14.07 19.97
N SER A 293 23.77 14.54 19.06
CA SER A 293 22.53 15.22 19.43
C SER A 293 21.50 14.27 20.05
N ILE A 294 21.47 12.99 19.65
CA ILE A 294 20.64 11.98 20.32
C ILE A 294 21.09 11.79 21.78
N LEU A 295 22.39 11.63 22.02
CA LEU A 295 22.95 11.50 23.37
C LEU A 295 22.65 12.75 24.24
N GLU A 296 22.70 13.95 23.66
CA GLU A 296 22.33 15.18 24.34
C GLU A 296 20.84 15.19 24.78
N GLU A 297 19.93 14.83 23.85
CA GLU A 297 18.50 14.73 24.17
C GLU A 297 18.21 13.61 25.20
N MET A 298 18.91 12.46 25.11
CA MET A 298 18.83 11.41 26.13
C MET A 298 19.21 11.92 27.50
N ASN A 299 20.31 12.71 27.65
CA ASN A 299 20.71 13.30 28.94
C ASN A 299 19.67 14.29 29.44
N LYS A 300 19.19 15.22 28.61
CA LYS A 300 18.13 16.18 28.99
C LYS A 300 16.90 15.47 29.53
N LEU A 301 16.44 14.44 28.82
CA LEU A 301 15.25 13.67 29.19
C LEU A 301 15.47 12.88 30.47
N LYS A 302 16.64 12.23 30.64
CA LYS A 302 17.00 11.50 31.84
C LYS A 302 16.93 12.41 33.08
N ASP A 303 17.44 13.63 32.97
CA ASP A 303 17.47 14.58 34.08
C ASP A 303 16.07 15.16 34.38
N SER A 304 15.28 15.51 33.34
CA SER A 304 13.93 16.07 33.51
C SER A 304 12.93 15.06 34.10
N GLU A 305 13.01 13.78 33.71
CA GLU A 305 12.11 12.72 34.18
C GLU A 305 12.66 11.92 35.36
N ASN A 306 13.82 12.34 35.89
CA ASN A 306 14.51 11.70 37.03
C ASN A 306 14.72 10.18 36.77
N LEU A 307 15.19 9.84 35.58
CA LEU A 307 15.48 8.45 35.18
C LEU A 307 16.91 8.08 35.59
N SER A 308 17.10 6.84 36.04
CA SER A 308 18.42 6.31 36.39
C SER A 308 19.29 6.09 35.16
N MET A 309 18.64 5.74 34.03
CA MET A 309 19.27 5.58 32.73
C MET A 309 18.26 5.70 31.60
N ILE A 310 18.76 5.96 30.39
CA ILE A 310 18.07 5.76 29.13
C ILE A 310 18.96 4.89 28.22
N VAL A 311 18.36 3.88 27.61
CA VAL A 311 18.96 3.07 26.55
C VAL A 311 18.24 3.37 25.24
N MET A 312 18.97 3.72 24.19
CA MET A 312 18.41 3.90 22.86
C MET A 312 18.98 2.84 21.92
N MET A 313 18.11 1.95 21.45
CA MET A 313 18.46 0.91 20.47
C MET A 313 18.51 1.53 19.07
N LEU A 314 19.69 1.61 18.50
CA LEU A 314 19.87 1.92 17.09
C LEU A 314 20.00 0.58 16.35
N THR A 315 18.90 0.12 15.75
CA THR A 315 18.79 -1.24 15.20
C THR A 315 19.03 -1.24 13.69
N ASP A 316 20.12 -1.88 13.26
CA ASP A 316 20.41 -2.17 11.84
C ASP A 316 19.69 -3.45 11.43
N VAL A 317 18.58 -3.32 10.72
CA VAL A 317 17.76 -4.47 10.31
C VAL A 317 18.49 -5.34 9.27
N MET A 318 19.41 -4.76 8.50
CA MET A 318 20.17 -5.49 7.47
C MET A 318 21.28 -6.34 8.09
N LYS A 319 21.95 -5.83 9.13
CA LYS A 319 23.00 -6.57 9.87
C LYS A 319 22.43 -7.43 10.99
N GLU A 320 21.14 -7.27 11.30
CA GLU A 320 20.47 -7.93 12.42
C GLU A 320 21.21 -7.67 13.74
N ALA A 321 21.47 -6.39 14.02
CA ALA A 321 22.27 -5.96 15.17
C ALA A 321 21.78 -4.61 15.68
N SER A 322 22.09 -4.32 16.96
CA SER A 322 21.81 -3.00 17.55
C SER A 322 23.06 -2.38 18.19
N ASP A 323 23.24 -1.09 17.96
CA ASP A 323 24.11 -0.26 18.78
C ASP A 323 23.27 0.34 19.92
N LEU A 324 23.51 -0.12 21.13
CA LEU A 324 22.75 0.25 22.32
C LEU A 324 23.38 1.49 22.94
N LEU A 325 22.89 2.70 22.59
CA LEU A 325 23.34 3.92 23.23
C LEU A 325 22.87 3.96 24.67
N PHE A 326 23.73 4.45 25.56
CA PHE A 326 23.50 4.52 26.99
C PHE A 326 23.80 5.90 27.54
N VAL A 327 22.91 6.41 28.37
CA VAL A 327 23.17 7.49 29.32
C VAL A 327 22.62 7.09 30.69
N GLY A 328 23.38 7.31 31.76
CA GLY A 328 22.96 6.92 33.12
C GLY A 328 24.00 7.26 34.18
N ASN A 329 23.65 7.00 35.43
CA ASN A 329 24.58 7.12 36.56
C ASN A 329 25.54 5.89 36.62
N ALA A 330 26.54 5.97 37.52
CA ALA A 330 27.56 4.92 37.62
C ALA A 330 26.98 3.53 37.97
N ALA A 331 25.95 3.45 38.82
CA ALA A 331 25.31 2.18 39.17
C ALA A 331 24.54 1.60 38.00
N ALA A 332 23.83 2.44 37.23
CA ALA A 332 23.13 2.04 36.04
C ALA A 332 24.10 1.57 34.93
N ALA A 333 25.27 2.21 34.79
CA ALA A 333 26.31 1.78 33.86
C ALA A 333 26.80 0.35 34.15
N GLN A 334 27.04 0.03 35.44
CA GLN A 334 27.42 -1.34 35.84
C GLN A 334 26.33 -2.35 35.50
N SER A 335 25.05 -2.02 35.76
CA SER A 335 23.92 -2.88 35.40
C SER A 335 23.80 -3.06 33.89
N PHE A 336 24.00 -2.02 33.10
CA PHE A 336 23.98 -2.07 31.64
C PHE A 336 25.12 -2.95 31.07
N GLU A 337 26.36 -2.76 31.58
CA GLU A 337 27.48 -3.61 31.20
C GLU A 337 27.26 -5.09 31.59
N LYS A 338 26.65 -5.34 32.77
CA LYS A 338 26.26 -6.69 33.20
C LYS A 338 25.19 -7.30 32.28
N ALA A 339 24.16 -6.51 31.92
CA ALA A 339 23.04 -6.97 31.09
C ALA A 339 23.50 -7.40 29.69
N PHE A 340 24.36 -6.59 29.08
CA PHE A 340 24.77 -6.84 27.69
C PHE A 340 26.16 -7.46 27.56
N GLY A 341 26.92 -7.57 28.63
CA GLY A 341 28.29 -8.09 28.60
C GLY A 341 29.24 -7.16 27.85
N GLY A 342 30.38 -6.81 28.44
CA GLY A 342 31.37 -5.91 27.84
C GLY A 342 31.37 -4.54 28.48
N LYS A 343 32.18 -3.63 27.94
CA LYS A 343 32.35 -2.26 28.46
C LYS A 343 31.66 -1.27 27.56
N ILE A 344 31.15 -0.21 28.14
CA ILE A 344 30.63 0.94 27.40
C ILE A 344 31.79 1.65 26.71
N VAL A 345 31.73 1.74 25.40
CA VAL A 345 32.68 2.49 24.55
C VAL A 345 31.86 3.52 23.77
N ASP A 346 32.29 4.78 23.74
CA ASP A 346 31.60 5.88 23.06
C ASP A 346 30.09 5.94 23.39
N ASN A 347 29.76 5.78 24.68
CA ASN A 347 28.39 5.75 25.20
C ASN A 347 27.52 4.61 24.62
N SER A 348 28.08 3.50 24.17
CA SER A 348 27.29 2.38 23.66
C SER A 348 27.93 1.01 23.87
N ILE A 349 27.10 -0.02 23.62
CA ILE A 349 27.52 -1.41 23.45
C ILE A 349 26.84 -1.93 22.19
N TYR A 350 27.63 -2.36 21.19
CA TYR A 350 27.10 -3.01 19.98
C TYR A 350 26.81 -4.49 20.24
N ARG A 351 25.66 -4.97 19.78
CA ARG A 351 25.23 -6.37 19.91
C ARG A 351 24.62 -6.91 18.65
N GLU A 352 25.17 -7.98 18.13
CA GLU A 352 24.58 -8.78 17.09
C GLU A 352 23.37 -9.55 17.62
N LYS A 353 22.37 -9.78 16.75
CA LYS A 353 21.15 -10.54 17.02
C LYS A 353 20.27 -9.96 18.16
N VAL A 354 20.49 -8.71 18.54
CA VAL A 354 19.63 -7.98 19.46
C VAL A 354 18.74 -7.03 18.65
N LEU A 355 17.48 -7.39 18.44
CA LEU A 355 16.54 -6.69 17.55
C LEU A 355 15.26 -6.27 18.27
N SER A 356 14.97 -6.88 19.41
CA SER A 356 13.69 -6.68 20.11
C SER A 356 13.89 -6.06 21.48
N ARG A 357 13.37 -4.84 21.64
CA ARG A 357 13.29 -4.19 22.95
C ARG A 357 12.57 -5.10 23.96
N LYS A 358 11.33 -5.55 23.60
CA LYS A 358 10.46 -6.30 24.51
C LYS A 358 11.01 -7.68 24.88
N MET A 359 11.53 -8.41 23.91
CA MET A 359 11.91 -9.80 24.10
C MET A 359 13.36 -10.00 24.54
N GLN A 360 14.23 -9.02 24.30
CA GLN A 360 15.66 -9.15 24.53
C GLN A 360 16.22 -8.08 25.47
N VAL A 361 15.97 -6.80 25.20
CA VAL A 361 16.64 -5.71 25.96
C VAL A 361 16.03 -5.56 27.35
N ILE A 362 14.70 -5.50 27.48
CA ILE A 362 14.03 -5.30 28.77
C ILE A 362 14.32 -6.46 29.73
N PRO A 363 14.16 -7.75 29.35
CA PRO A 363 14.43 -8.86 30.27
C PRO A 363 15.87 -8.90 30.78
N LEU A 364 16.86 -8.55 29.95
CA LEU A 364 18.27 -8.51 30.35
C LEU A 364 18.55 -7.37 31.33
N LEU A 365 17.96 -6.19 31.12
CA LEU A 365 18.06 -5.07 32.06
C LEU A 365 17.39 -5.39 33.38
N GLU A 366 16.19 -5.96 33.37
CA GLU A 366 15.48 -6.35 34.58
C GLU A 366 16.27 -7.37 35.41
N GLU A 367 16.88 -8.38 34.74
CA GLU A 367 17.73 -9.36 35.42
C GLU A 367 18.98 -8.72 36.03
N ALA A 368 19.61 -7.77 35.32
CA ALA A 368 20.80 -7.06 35.81
C ALA A 368 20.51 -6.09 36.97
N LEU A 369 19.25 -5.60 37.06
CA LEU A 369 18.79 -4.70 38.12
C LEU A 369 18.27 -5.42 39.38
N LYS A 370 18.15 -6.75 39.35
CA LYS A 370 17.85 -7.53 40.55
C LYS A 370 18.97 -7.33 41.55
N LYS A 371 18.60 -6.94 42.78
CA LYS A 371 19.52 -6.73 43.94
C LYS A 371 19.96 -8.07 44.50
#